data_8a3ab8f8fc08daadb00aa23adfa70047
#
_entry.id   8a3ab8f8fc08daadb00aa23adfa70047
#
_cell.length_a   1.000
_cell.length_b   1.000
_cell.length_c   1.000
_cell.angle_alpha   90.00
_cell.angle_beta   90.00
_cell.angle_gamma   90.00
#
_symmetry.space_group_name_H-M   'P 1'
#
loop_
_entity.id
_entity.type
_entity.pdbx_description
1 polymer ?
#
loop_
_entity_poly.entity_id
_entity_poly.type
_entity_poly.pdbx_seq_one_letter_code
_entity_poly.pdbx_strand_id
1 'polypeptide(L)'
;MDRTKKLLMLAAILTYGIILTSCTNEDSPVIPDDEIEAQLKNMTLKEKIGQMFYVRLESLDTTIHWKTYADLQENPMHDLNKTIRDVNAKYPIGGLILYAWNIKDKPQLAKLISDIRALNGKPLLCIDEEGGRIARIAKNENFDVEVIGPMADIGKTGDPTNAYHAGNVIGTYLTKYGFDIDFAPVADVNTNPDNIIIGDRAFSDKPEVAAPMVVSYLQGLKDAGVTGCVKHFPGHGDTKTDTHFGYASTQKTWAEMLQCEMVTFKAGIDWGCQLIMTAHIGTPNVTGSDVPATMSSVILQDKLRGELGYQNIIITDGMEMGAITTQYTSEEAAVNSIKAGVDIVLGPKNFVPAFEAVLKAVEEGTITEERINQSVRRILKMKKQHQG
;
A
#
# COMPACT_ATOMS: atom_id res chain seq x y z
N MET A 1 -21.91 52.88 -65.15
CA MET A 1 -20.93 52.01 -65.87
C MET A 1 -19.75 51.83 -64.96
N ASP A 2 -19.29 50.74 -64.53
CA ASP A 2 -19.61 49.35 -64.75
C ASP A 2 -18.89 48.50 -63.69
N ARG A 3 -19.60 47.55 -63.15
CA ARG A 3 -19.22 46.22 -62.71
C ARG A 3 -17.89 45.94 -62.01
N THR A 4 -18.05 45.62 -60.76
CA THR A 4 -17.55 44.36 -60.15
C THR A 4 -16.24 43.76 -60.59
N LYS A 5 -15.28 43.71 -59.64
CA LYS A 5 -14.41 42.53 -59.51
C LYS A 5 -14.38 42.10 -58.05
N LYS A 6 -15.02 40.98 -57.80
CA LYS A 6 -14.84 40.20 -56.57
C LYS A 6 -13.45 39.63 -56.56
N LEU A 7 -12.65 39.95 -55.54
CA LEU A 7 -11.38 39.29 -55.23
C LEU A 7 -11.67 38.22 -54.19
N LEU A 8 -11.60 36.96 -54.60
CA LEU A 8 -11.57 35.82 -53.70
C LEU A 8 -10.24 35.83 -52.95
N MET A 9 -10.29 36.11 -51.65
CA MET A 9 -9.20 35.75 -50.74
C MET A 9 -9.39 34.29 -50.34
N LEU A 10 -8.58 33.39 -50.82
CA LEU A 10 -8.39 32.02 -50.29
C LEU A 10 -7.69 32.15 -48.97
N ALA A 11 -8.41 31.95 -47.87
CA ALA A 11 -7.78 31.75 -46.57
C ALA A 11 -7.30 30.29 -46.49
N ALA A 12 -6.00 30.11 -46.62
CA ALA A 12 -5.34 28.84 -46.30
C ALA A 12 -5.36 28.66 -44.77
N ILE A 13 -6.27 27.88 -44.28
CA ILE A 13 -6.26 27.42 -42.88
C ILE A 13 -5.19 26.32 -42.81
N LEU A 14 -3.97 26.67 -42.34
CA LEU A 14 -2.98 25.72 -41.87
C LEU A 14 -3.55 25.06 -40.58
N THR A 15 -4.20 23.93 -40.70
CA THR A 15 -4.45 23.04 -39.56
C THR A 15 -3.12 22.45 -39.13
N TYR A 16 -2.50 23.03 -38.11
CA TYR A 16 -1.46 22.37 -37.34
C TYR A 16 -2.13 21.22 -36.58
N GLY A 17 -2.07 20.03 -37.12
CA GLY A 17 -2.41 18.80 -36.45
C GLY A 17 -1.39 18.59 -35.32
N ILE A 18 -1.77 18.96 -34.09
CA ILE A 18 -1.08 18.48 -32.90
C ILE A 18 -1.36 16.97 -32.85
N ILE A 19 -0.40 16.19 -33.32
CA ILE A 19 -0.36 14.76 -33.02
C ILE A 19 -0.04 14.69 -31.53
N LEU A 20 -1.08 14.59 -30.72
CA LEU A 20 -0.96 14.05 -29.36
C LEU A 20 -0.54 12.60 -29.56
N THR A 21 0.77 12.33 -29.58
CA THR A 21 1.28 11.01 -29.29
C THR A 21 0.83 10.72 -27.85
N SER A 22 -0.29 10.01 -27.75
CA SER A 22 -0.63 9.25 -26.57
C SER A 22 0.60 8.38 -26.29
N CYS A 23 1.37 8.71 -25.26
CA CYS A 23 2.28 7.77 -24.66
C CYS A 23 1.40 6.67 -24.05
N THR A 24 1.04 5.67 -24.86
CA THR A 24 0.58 4.40 -24.35
C THR A 24 1.75 3.85 -23.55
N ASN A 25 1.52 3.65 -22.26
CA ASN A 25 2.42 2.90 -21.39
C ASN A 25 2.52 1.46 -21.96
N GLU A 26 3.33 1.26 -22.97
CA GLU A 26 3.84 -0.04 -23.35
C GLU A 26 4.95 -0.35 -22.37
N ASP A 27 4.72 -1.40 -21.54
CA ASP A 27 5.77 -2.29 -21.03
C ASP A 27 5.47 -2.93 -19.67
N SER A 28 4.21 -3.05 -19.28
CA SER A 28 3.88 -4.12 -18.32
C SER A 28 3.29 -5.29 -19.11
N PRO A 29 3.83 -6.50 -19.01
CA PRO A 29 3.26 -7.65 -19.72
C PRO A 29 1.79 -7.78 -19.31
N VAL A 30 0.88 -7.70 -20.31
CA VAL A 30 -0.53 -7.97 -20.08
C VAL A 30 -0.63 -9.45 -19.72
N ILE A 31 -0.81 -9.74 -18.42
CA ILE A 31 -0.96 -11.09 -17.92
C ILE A 31 -2.32 -11.59 -18.41
N PRO A 32 -2.39 -12.68 -19.17
CA PRO A 32 -3.67 -13.23 -19.61
C PRO A 32 -4.52 -13.60 -18.40
N ASP A 33 -5.76 -13.15 -18.34
CA ASP A 33 -6.68 -13.47 -17.25
C ASP A 33 -6.86 -14.99 -17.10
N ASP A 34 -6.79 -15.77 -18.22
CA ASP A 34 -6.88 -17.22 -18.22
C ASP A 34 -5.80 -17.90 -17.36
N GLU A 35 -4.59 -17.35 -17.30
CA GLU A 35 -3.51 -17.91 -16.49
C GLU A 35 -3.74 -17.68 -15.00
N ILE A 36 -4.26 -16.51 -14.62
CA ILE A 36 -4.65 -16.21 -13.25
C ILE A 36 -5.81 -17.09 -12.79
N GLU A 37 -6.84 -17.27 -13.64
CA GLU A 37 -7.97 -18.13 -13.33
C GLU A 37 -7.56 -19.61 -13.22
N ALA A 38 -6.67 -20.09 -14.08
CA ALA A 38 -6.11 -21.44 -13.98
C ALA A 38 -5.34 -21.65 -12.67
N GLN A 39 -4.51 -20.68 -12.27
CA GLN A 39 -3.80 -20.73 -11.00
C GLN A 39 -4.78 -20.72 -9.82
N LEU A 40 -5.74 -19.81 -9.80
CA LEU A 40 -6.76 -19.66 -8.77
C LEU A 40 -7.57 -20.96 -8.58
N LYS A 41 -7.96 -21.61 -9.68
CA LYS A 41 -8.72 -22.86 -9.67
C LYS A 41 -7.94 -24.02 -9.03
N ASN A 42 -6.61 -24.01 -9.17
CA ASN A 42 -5.75 -25.07 -8.61
C ASN A 42 -5.36 -24.83 -7.15
N MET A 43 -5.64 -23.64 -6.59
CA MET A 43 -5.33 -23.31 -5.20
C MET A 43 -6.40 -23.88 -4.26
N THR A 44 -5.93 -24.45 -3.14
CA THR A 44 -6.80 -24.77 -1.99
C THR A 44 -7.31 -23.51 -1.31
N LEU A 45 -8.41 -23.61 -0.55
CA LEU A 45 -8.94 -22.47 0.21
C LEU A 45 -7.89 -21.87 1.16
N LYS A 46 -7.08 -22.71 1.83
CA LYS A 46 -5.98 -22.26 2.70
C LYS A 46 -4.91 -21.46 1.95
N GLU A 47 -4.52 -21.91 0.76
CA GLU A 47 -3.57 -21.16 -0.07
C GLU A 47 -4.15 -19.85 -0.54
N LYS A 48 -5.42 -19.79 -0.90
CA LYS A 48 -6.14 -18.56 -1.26
C LYS A 48 -6.15 -17.57 -0.08
N ILE A 49 -6.61 -18.01 1.07
CA ILE A 49 -6.65 -17.19 2.29
C ILE A 49 -5.23 -16.71 2.65
N GLY A 50 -4.24 -17.59 2.54
CA GLY A 50 -2.84 -17.25 2.82
C GLY A 50 -2.31 -16.11 1.96
N GLN A 51 -2.71 -16.00 0.68
CA GLN A 51 -2.32 -14.88 -0.17
C GLN A 51 -2.81 -13.53 0.38
N MET A 52 -3.89 -13.51 1.15
CA MET A 52 -4.47 -12.31 1.74
C MET A 52 -3.79 -11.88 3.04
N PHE A 53 -2.79 -12.62 3.55
CA PHE A 53 -2.06 -12.25 4.76
C PHE A 53 -0.62 -11.85 4.43
N TYR A 54 -0.29 -10.61 4.80
CA TYR A 54 1.07 -10.07 4.80
C TYR A 54 1.48 -9.89 6.26
N VAL A 55 2.49 -10.62 6.70
CA VAL A 55 2.78 -10.77 8.12
C VAL A 55 4.19 -10.30 8.46
N ARG A 56 4.45 -10.09 9.73
CA ARG A 56 5.80 -9.87 10.26
C ARG A 56 6.49 -11.21 10.51
N LEU A 57 7.81 -11.19 10.49
CA LEU A 57 8.61 -12.38 10.74
C LEU A 57 8.27 -13.00 12.10
N GLU A 58 8.14 -12.16 13.13
CA GLU A 58 7.84 -12.57 14.51
C GLU A 58 6.43 -13.16 14.67
N SER A 59 5.48 -12.74 13.83
CA SER A 59 4.11 -13.29 13.87
C SER A 59 4.02 -14.75 13.40
N LEU A 60 5.04 -15.24 12.71
CA LEU A 60 5.18 -16.66 12.32
C LEU A 60 5.82 -17.52 13.41
N ASP A 61 6.49 -16.93 14.40
CA ASP A 61 7.02 -17.67 15.52
C ASP A 61 6.05 -17.70 16.70
N THR A 62 5.26 -18.75 16.78
CA THR A 62 4.24 -18.92 17.83
C THR A 62 4.81 -19.12 19.23
N THR A 63 6.12 -19.21 19.39
CA THR A 63 6.79 -19.28 20.69
C THR A 63 7.18 -17.94 21.26
N ILE A 64 7.15 -16.89 20.43
CA ILE A 64 7.46 -15.51 20.84
C ILE A 64 6.19 -14.79 21.29
N HIS A 65 6.27 -14.24 22.49
CA HIS A 65 5.21 -13.40 23.05
C HIS A 65 5.73 -11.99 23.27
N TRP A 66 5.40 -11.07 22.36
CA TRP A 66 5.76 -9.66 22.47
C TRP A 66 4.52 -8.82 22.83
N LYS A 67 4.73 -7.74 23.58
CA LYS A 67 3.68 -6.79 23.98
C LYS A 67 3.83 -5.46 23.26
N THR A 68 5.06 -5.04 23.04
CA THR A 68 5.43 -3.74 22.46
C THR A 68 6.45 -3.92 21.35
N TYR A 69 6.62 -2.90 20.52
CA TYR A 69 7.71 -2.86 19.53
C TYR A 69 9.11 -2.88 20.18
N ALA A 70 9.24 -2.36 21.40
CA ALA A 70 10.49 -2.41 22.15
C ALA A 70 10.94 -3.86 22.40
N ASP A 71 10.00 -4.75 22.74
CA ASP A 71 10.29 -6.17 22.96
C ASP A 71 10.92 -6.82 21.71
N LEU A 72 10.47 -6.41 20.51
CA LEU A 72 10.98 -6.90 19.24
C LEU A 72 12.34 -6.30 18.87
N GLN A 73 12.57 -5.04 19.23
CA GLN A 73 13.85 -4.37 19.03
C GLN A 73 14.95 -4.91 19.95
N GLU A 74 14.60 -5.30 21.17
CA GLU A 74 15.53 -5.92 22.14
C GLU A 74 15.88 -7.35 21.74
N ASN A 75 14.96 -8.06 21.08
CA ASN A 75 15.14 -9.46 20.66
C ASN A 75 14.87 -9.62 19.16
N PRO A 76 15.69 -9.01 18.28
CA PRO A 76 15.44 -8.98 16.86
C PRO A 76 15.59 -10.35 16.21
N MET A 77 14.68 -10.67 15.28
CA MET A 77 14.78 -11.86 14.46
C MET A 77 15.51 -11.55 13.15
N HIS A 78 16.63 -12.26 12.94
CA HIS A 78 17.46 -12.12 11.74
C HIS A 78 17.44 -13.34 10.80
N ASP A 79 16.79 -14.43 11.21
CA ASP A 79 16.75 -15.71 10.50
C ASP A 79 15.40 -16.38 10.60
N LEU A 80 15.12 -17.30 9.67
CA LEU A 80 13.99 -18.22 9.76
C LEU A 80 14.35 -19.43 10.61
N ASN A 81 13.76 -19.57 11.77
CA ASN A 81 13.89 -20.76 12.59
C ASN A 81 12.92 -21.87 12.13
N LYS A 82 12.99 -23.04 12.82
CA LYS A 82 12.13 -24.20 12.51
C LYS A 82 10.65 -23.89 12.73
N THR A 83 10.29 -23.18 13.79
CA THR A 83 8.89 -22.83 14.12
C THR A 83 8.25 -22.04 12.99
N ILE A 84 8.94 -21.01 12.47
CA ILE A 84 8.48 -20.20 11.35
C ILE A 84 8.21 -21.06 10.11
N ARG A 85 9.13 -21.99 9.78
CA ARG A 85 8.98 -22.88 8.63
C ARG A 85 7.79 -23.84 8.81
N ASP A 86 7.63 -24.40 10.00
CA ASP A 86 6.51 -25.31 10.33
C ASP A 86 5.17 -24.57 10.29
N VAL A 87 5.11 -23.35 10.81
CA VAL A 87 3.89 -22.50 10.75
C VAL A 87 3.56 -22.16 9.30
N ASN A 88 4.55 -21.72 8.50
CA ASN A 88 4.31 -21.40 7.09
C ASN A 88 3.92 -22.63 6.26
N ALA A 89 4.44 -23.81 6.59
CA ALA A 89 4.03 -25.06 5.91
C ALA A 89 2.54 -25.35 6.10
N LYS A 90 1.98 -25.00 7.26
CA LYS A 90 0.56 -25.20 7.60
C LYS A 90 -0.33 -24.02 7.16
N TYR A 91 0.23 -22.81 7.20
CA TYR A 91 -0.43 -21.54 6.93
C TYR A 91 0.44 -20.73 5.96
N PRO A 92 0.37 -21.02 4.63
CA PRO A 92 1.16 -20.29 3.65
C PRO A 92 0.78 -18.82 3.63
N ILE A 93 1.76 -17.91 3.42
CA ILE A 93 1.55 -16.47 3.44
C ILE A 93 1.73 -15.85 2.06
N GLY A 94 1.03 -14.73 1.81
CA GLY A 94 1.12 -13.96 0.56
C GLY A 94 2.26 -12.96 0.53
N GLY A 95 2.64 -12.41 1.69
CA GLY A 95 3.72 -11.43 1.82
C GLY A 95 4.30 -11.37 3.22
N LEU A 96 5.47 -10.74 3.32
CA LEU A 96 6.18 -10.53 4.57
C LEU A 96 6.78 -9.12 4.61
N ILE A 97 6.51 -8.38 5.68
CA ILE A 97 7.11 -7.07 5.94
C ILE A 97 8.32 -7.22 6.85
N LEU A 98 9.44 -6.55 6.48
CA LEU A 98 10.62 -6.42 7.32
C LEU A 98 10.72 -5.02 7.90
N TYR A 99 11.11 -4.97 9.18
CA TYR A 99 11.37 -3.75 9.93
C TYR A 99 12.87 -3.54 10.15
N ALA A 100 13.27 -2.37 10.62
CA ALA A 100 14.66 -2.04 10.85
C ALA A 100 15.39 -3.06 11.75
N TRP A 101 14.71 -3.60 12.76
CA TRP A 101 15.29 -4.60 13.67
C TRP A 101 15.50 -5.99 13.02
N ASN A 102 14.87 -6.30 11.88
CA ASN A 102 15.12 -7.52 11.15
C ASN A 102 16.36 -7.41 10.22
N ILE A 103 16.91 -6.21 10.03
CA ILE A 103 17.92 -5.88 9.03
C ILE A 103 19.21 -5.49 9.74
N LYS A 104 20.17 -6.42 9.78
CA LYS A 104 21.46 -6.21 10.43
C LYS A 104 22.50 -5.65 9.47
N ASP A 105 22.80 -6.39 8.42
CA ASP A 105 23.80 -6.07 7.40
C ASP A 105 23.45 -6.74 6.06
N LYS A 106 24.20 -6.40 5.00
CA LYS A 106 23.95 -6.92 3.65
C LYS A 106 23.98 -8.44 3.53
N PRO A 107 24.98 -9.18 4.10
CA PRO A 107 25.01 -10.66 4.06
C PRO A 107 23.83 -11.29 4.79
N GLN A 108 23.47 -10.80 5.97
CA GLN A 108 22.35 -11.32 6.76
C GLN A 108 21.04 -11.10 6.00
N LEU A 109 20.80 -9.89 5.49
CA LEU A 109 19.58 -9.57 4.73
C LEU A 109 19.46 -10.45 3.49
N ALA A 110 20.53 -10.62 2.71
CA ALA A 110 20.53 -11.48 1.52
C ALA A 110 20.15 -12.92 1.85
N LYS A 111 20.71 -13.48 2.95
CA LYS A 111 20.35 -14.82 3.43
C LYS A 111 18.89 -14.88 3.87
N LEU A 112 18.43 -13.94 4.67
CA LEU A 112 17.05 -13.89 5.15
C LEU A 112 16.05 -13.83 3.98
N ILE A 113 16.28 -12.97 2.99
CA ILE A 113 15.45 -12.86 1.81
C ILE A 113 15.42 -14.15 1.00
N SER A 114 16.58 -14.78 0.79
CA SER A 114 16.67 -16.08 0.12
C SER A 114 15.85 -17.16 0.83
N ASP A 115 15.92 -17.21 2.16
CA ASP A 115 15.15 -18.14 2.98
C ASP A 115 13.63 -17.85 2.91
N ILE A 116 13.23 -16.57 2.91
CA ILE A 116 11.82 -16.15 2.79
C ILE A 116 11.25 -16.54 1.42
N ARG A 117 12.01 -16.33 0.33
CA ARG A 117 11.60 -16.71 -1.03
C ARG A 117 11.33 -18.22 -1.19
N ALA A 118 11.95 -19.05 -0.34
CA ALA A 118 11.73 -20.49 -0.31
C ALA A 118 10.49 -20.92 0.49
N LEU A 119 9.79 -20.00 1.16
CA LEU A 119 8.58 -20.31 1.92
C LEU A 119 7.38 -20.62 1.00
N ASN A 120 6.44 -21.42 1.52
CA ASN A 120 5.18 -21.70 0.84
C ASN A 120 4.36 -20.39 0.66
N GLY A 121 3.66 -20.31 -0.46
CA GLY A 121 2.91 -19.10 -0.83
C GLY A 121 3.72 -18.11 -1.66
N LYS A 122 5.05 -18.30 -1.76
CA LYS A 122 5.98 -17.39 -2.46
C LYS A 122 5.73 -15.94 -2.06
N PRO A 123 5.98 -15.59 -0.79
CA PRO A 123 5.63 -14.28 -0.24
C PRO A 123 6.37 -13.15 -0.96
N LEU A 124 5.67 -12.04 -1.22
CA LEU A 124 6.29 -10.78 -1.59
C LEU A 124 6.92 -10.12 -0.37
N LEU A 125 8.04 -9.43 -0.57
CA LEU A 125 8.75 -8.71 0.48
C LEU A 125 8.40 -7.24 0.47
N CYS A 126 7.94 -6.76 1.63
CA CYS A 126 7.48 -5.40 1.83
C CYS A 126 8.35 -4.68 2.85
N ILE A 127 8.40 -3.36 2.75
CA ILE A 127 9.11 -2.47 3.66
C ILE A 127 8.42 -1.10 3.71
N ASP A 128 8.65 -0.33 4.78
CA ASP A 128 8.38 1.10 4.84
C ASP A 128 9.69 1.86 4.62
N GLU A 129 9.95 2.31 3.44
CA GLU A 129 11.13 3.09 3.09
C GLU A 129 10.71 4.42 2.47
N GLU A 130 9.98 5.25 3.25
CA GLU A 130 9.38 6.49 2.75
C GLU A 130 10.42 7.59 2.46
N GLY A 131 11.62 7.45 3.02
CA GLY A 131 12.58 8.54 3.19
C GLY A 131 12.39 9.29 4.51
N GLY A 132 13.21 10.32 4.76
CA GLY A 132 13.15 11.11 5.99
C GLY A 132 13.28 10.24 7.24
N ARG A 133 12.31 10.39 8.16
CA ARG A 133 12.32 9.67 9.44
C ARG A 133 11.87 8.20 9.32
N ILE A 134 11.20 7.83 8.25
CA ILE A 134 10.71 6.46 8.01
C ILE A 134 11.58 5.82 6.93
N ALA A 135 12.68 5.23 7.35
CA ALA A 135 13.60 4.47 6.51
C ALA A 135 14.22 3.34 7.32
N ARG A 136 14.37 2.16 6.72
CA ARG A 136 14.89 0.96 7.36
C ARG A 136 16.27 0.58 6.83
N ILE A 137 16.45 0.75 5.51
CA ILE A 137 17.74 0.52 4.82
C ILE A 137 18.61 1.76 4.90
N ALA A 138 18.10 2.93 4.48
CA ALA A 138 18.92 4.13 4.37
C ALA A 138 19.41 4.68 5.73
N LYS A 139 18.77 4.31 6.84
CA LYS A 139 19.23 4.66 8.21
C LYS A 139 20.15 3.63 8.84
N ASN A 140 20.37 2.50 8.21
CA ASN A 140 21.28 1.48 8.72
C ASN A 140 22.68 1.71 8.12
N GLU A 141 23.64 2.05 8.97
CA GLU A 141 25.02 2.39 8.59
C GLU A 141 25.79 1.26 7.84
N ASN A 142 25.28 0.01 7.90
CA ASN A 142 25.82 -1.10 7.16
C ASN A 142 25.41 -1.10 5.66
N PHE A 143 24.55 -0.15 5.25
CA PHE A 143 24.09 0.01 3.88
C PHE A 143 24.55 1.35 3.33
N ASP A 144 25.40 1.29 2.32
CA ASP A 144 25.87 2.47 1.58
C ASP A 144 24.88 2.79 0.45
N VAL A 145 23.87 3.60 0.77
CA VAL A 145 22.82 4.05 -0.14
C VAL A 145 22.58 5.55 0.04
N GLU A 146 22.05 6.18 -0.98
CA GLU A 146 21.66 7.59 -0.88
C GLU A 146 20.50 7.76 0.10
N VAL A 147 20.65 8.71 1.04
CA VAL A 147 19.63 9.03 2.04
C VAL A 147 18.70 10.10 1.51
N ILE A 148 17.47 9.75 1.25
CA ILE A 148 16.42 10.70 0.88
C ILE A 148 15.88 11.40 2.13
N GLY A 149 15.79 12.72 2.08
CA GLY A 149 15.28 13.56 3.18
C GLY A 149 13.74 13.47 3.34
N PRO A 150 13.16 14.31 4.23
CA PRO A 150 11.71 14.36 4.45
C PRO A 150 10.95 14.76 3.19
N MET A 151 9.78 14.13 2.96
CA MET A 151 8.93 14.44 1.80
C MET A 151 8.42 15.89 1.83
N ALA A 152 8.24 16.49 3.01
CA ALA A 152 7.89 17.90 3.13
C ALA A 152 8.94 18.85 2.51
N ASP A 153 10.23 18.49 2.56
CA ASP A 153 11.27 19.30 1.94
C ASP A 153 11.24 19.17 0.41
N ILE A 154 10.95 17.98 -0.11
CA ILE A 154 10.69 17.75 -1.53
C ILE A 154 9.47 18.55 -1.99
N GLY A 155 8.37 18.49 -1.25
CA GLY A 155 7.15 19.24 -1.56
C GLY A 155 7.34 20.77 -1.61
N LYS A 156 8.18 21.32 -0.73
CA LYS A 156 8.55 22.77 -0.73
C LYS A 156 9.23 23.22 -2.03
N THR A 157 9.85 22.31 -2.75
CA THR A 157 10.49 22.67 -4.04
C THR A 157 9.46 23.02 -5.11
N GLY A 158 8.25 22.50 -5.00
CA GLY A 158 7.19 22.63 -6.01
C GLY A 158 7.50 21.89 -7.33
N ASP A 159 8.60 21.14 -7.40
CA ASP A 159 9.03 20.42 -8.60
C ASP A 159 8.85 18.90 -8.44
N PRO A 160 7.87 18.27 -9.13
CA PRO A 160 7.61 16.84 -9.04
C PRO A 160 8.80 15.96 -9.49
N THR A 161 9.76 16.48 -10.23
CA THR A 161 10.95 15.70 -10.63
C THR A 161 11.79 15.29 -9.43
N ASN A 162 11.78 16.08 -8.34
CA ASN A 162 12.44 15.71 -7.09
C ASN A 162 11.75 14.54 -6.39
N ALA A 163 10.42 14.44 -6.48
CA ALA A 163 9.68 13.29 -5.96
C ALA A 163 9.93 12.03 -6.80
N TYR A 164 9.99 12.16 -8.14
CA TYR A 164 10.44 11.08 -9.02
C TYR A 164 11.83 10.58 -8.66
N HIS A 165 12.79 11.49 -8.49
CA HIS A 165 14.16 11.14 -8.10
C HIS A 165 14.17 10.36 -6.77
N ALA A 166 13.43 10.84 -5.77
CA ALA A 166 13.34 10.17 -4.47
C ALA A 166 12.81 8.74 -4.62
N GLY A 167 11.68 8.55 -5.31
CA GLY A 167 11.11 7.22 -5.55
C GLY A 167 12.05 6.31 -6.35
N ASN A 168 12.74 6.84 -7.35
CA ASN A 168 13.66 6.06 -8.18
C ASN A 168 14.93 5.63 -7.42
N VAL A 169 15.51 6.50 -6.61
CA VAL A 169 16.65 6.18 -5.75
C VAL A 169 16.29 5.11 -4.74
N ILE A 170 15.18 5.31 -4.02
CA ILE A 170 14.70 4.33 -3.03
C ILE A 170 14.39 2.99 -3.72
N GLY A 171 13.62 3.00 -4.80
CA GLY A 171 13.27 1.79 -5.54
C GLY A 171 14.50 1.04 -6.06
N THR A 172 15.53 1.76 -6.52
CA THR A 172 16.77 1.16 -7.05
C THR A 172 17.49 0.33 -6.00
N TYR A 173 17.69 0.86 -4.79
CA TYR A 173 18.34 0.05 -3.77
C TYR A 173 17.41 -1.01 -3.16
N LEU A 174 16.09 -0.79 -3.09
CA LEU A 174 15.14 -1.80 -2.64
C LEU A 174 15.13 -3.01 -3.59
N THR A 175 15.07 -2.80 -4.90
CA THR A 175 15.20 -3.87 -5.91
C THR A 175 16.53 -4.61 -5.78
N LYS A 176 17.64 -3.87 -5.62
CA LYS A 176 18.97 -4.47 -5.39
C LYS A 176 19.02 -5.38 -4.18
N TYR A 177 18.28 -5.05 -3.11
CA TYR A 177 18.21 -5.86 -1.90
C TYR A 177 17.06 -6.86 -1.89
N GLY A 178 16.25 -6.94 -2.96
CA GLY A 178 15.24 -7.98 -3.16
C GLY A 178 13.89 -7.69 -2.54
N PHE A 179 13.53 -6.41 -2.31
CA PHE A 179 12.18 -6.00 -1.94
C PHE A 179 11.30 -5.80 -3.17
N ASP A 180 10.02 -6.16 -3.04
CA ASP A 180 9.01 -6.07 -4.11
C ASP A 180 8.09 -4.87 -3.95
N ILE A 181 7.77 -4.51 -2.69
CA ILE A 181 6.78 -3.49 -2.35
C ILE A 181 7.40 -2.51 -1.35
N ASP A 182 7.27 -1.23 -1.66
CA ASP A 182 7.48 -0.14 -0.70
C ASP A 182 6.13 0.44 -0.27
N PHE A 183 5.86 0.50 1.04
CA PHE A 183 4.69 1.17 1.58
C PHE A 183 4.90 2.69 1.58
N ALA A 184 5.07 3.23 0.38
CA ALA A 184 5.21 4.64 0.03
C ALA A 184 4.63 4.87 -1.38
N PRO A 185 4.20 6.09 -1.71
CA PRO A 185 4.31 7.33 -0.95
C PRO A 185 3.17 7.57 0.05
N VAL A 186 3.44 8.47 1.03
CA VAL A 186 2.41 9.07 1.86
C VAL A 186 1.64 10.10 1.03
N ALA A 187 0.34 9.85 0.82
CA ALA A 187 -0.58 10.73 0.10
C ALA A 187 -1.44 11.59 1.04
N ASP A 188 -1.23 11.46 2.34
CA ASP A 188 -1.90 12.32 3.32
C ASP A 188 -1.55 13.79 3.08
N VAL A 189 -2.56 14.66 3.17
CA VAL A 189 -2.38 16.11 3.15
C VAL A 189 -2.32 16.60 4.59
N ASN A 190 -1.17 17.14 5.02
CA ASN A 190 -0.95 17.49 6.42
C ASN A 190 -1.64 18.79 6.81
N THR A 191 -2.97 18.79 6.83
CA THR A 191 -3.81 19.97 7.11
C THR A 191 -3.80 20.39 8.58
N ASN A 192 -3.47 19.47 9.48
CA ASN A 192 -3.34 19.76 10.91
C ASN A 192 -1.86 19.93 11.30
N PRO A 193 -1.40 21.13 11.62
CA PRO A 193 -0.01 21.37 11.99
C PRO A 193 0.41 20.66 13.29
N ASP A 194 -0.55 20.27 14.15
CA ASP A 194 -0.30 19.52 15.37
C ASP A 194 -0.17 18.01 15.12
N ASN A 195 -0.36 17.55 13.87
CA ASN A 195 -0.20 16.15 13.52
C ASN A 195 1.27 15.79 13.39
N ILE A 196 1.85 15.26 14.47
CA ILE A 196 3.24 14.80 14.51
C ILE A 196 3.44 13.43 13.84
N ILE A 197 2.36 12.70 13.56
CA ILE A 197 2.42 11.34 12.99
C ILE A 197 2.69 11.40 11.50
N ILE A 198 1.94 12.22 10.79
CA ILE A 198 2.17 12.50 9.38
C ILE A 198 3.26 13.57 9.26
N GLY A 199 3.02 14.78 9.70
CA GLY A 199 4.03 15.86 9.75
C GLY A 199 4.85 15.94 8.44
N ASP A 200 6.16 15.82 8.58
CA ASP A 200 7.15 15.90 7.50
C ASP A 200 7.18 14.70 6.53
N ARG A 201 6.38 13.65 6.79
CA ARG A 201 6.18 12.52 5.87
C ARG A 201 5.29 12.91 4.68
N ALA A 202 4.36 13.87 4.85
CA ALA A 202 3.53 14.39 3.77
C ALA A 202 4.33 15.35 2.88
N PHE A 203 4.05 15.34 1.58
CA PHE A 203 4.66 16.30 0.65
C PHE A 203 4.22 17.75 0.94
N SER A 204 2.97 17.97 1.35
CA SER A 204 2.44 19.31 1.60
C SER A 204 1.19 19.28 2.49
N ASP A 205 0.84 20.45 3.01
CA ASP A 205 -0.47 20.78 3.58
C ASP A 205 -1.49 21.21 2.50
N LYS A 206 -1.08 21.26 1.23
CA LYS A 206 -1.86 21.65 0.06
C LYS A 206 -2.01 20.49 -0.91
N PRO A 207 -3.25 20.03 -1.17
CA PRO A 207 -3.47 18.85 -2.02
C PRO A 207 -2.99 19.07 -3.47
N GLU A 208 -3.07 20.28 -4.01
CA GLU A 208 -2.60 20.61 -5.37
C GLU A 208 -1.09 20.54 -5.52
N VAL A 209 -0.33 20.67 -4.43
CA VAL A 209 1.12 20.47 -4.40
C VAL A 209 1.44 18.99 -4.19
N ALA A 210 0.74 18.33 -3.26
CA ALA A 210 1.04 16.94 -2.91
C ALA A 210 0.67 15.95 -4.04
N ALA A 211 -0.42 16.17 -4.76
CA ALA A 211 -0.90 15.23 -5.78
C ALA A 211 0.12 14.93 -6.90
N PRO A 212 0.74 15.89 -7.57
CA PRO A 212 1.76 15.60 -8.57
C PRO A 212 3.01 14.95 -7.98
N MET A 213 3.36 15.25 -6.71
CA MET A 213 4.49 14.61 -6.03
C MET A 213 4.21 13.11 -5.79
N VAL A 214 3.02 12.76 -5.32
CA VAL A 214 2.58 11.36 -5.13
C VAL A 214 2.72 10.56 -6.43
N VAL A 215 2.22 11.11 -7.54
CA VAL A 215 2.29 10.45 -8.85
C VAL A 215 3.74 10.27 -9.31
N SER A 216 4.55 11.31 -9.18
CA SER A 216 5.95 11.27 -9.62
C SER A 216 6.79 10.31 -8.79
N TYR A 217 6.57 10.24 -7.48
CA TYR A 217 7.22 9.27 -6.60
C TYR A 217 6.85 7.83 -6.98
N LEU A 218 5.56 7.55 -7.22
CA LEU A 218 5.09 6.24 -7.72
C LEU A 218 5.75 5.86 -9.03
N GLN A 219 5.89 6.82 -9.96
CA GLN A 219 6.58 6.57 -11.23
C GLN A 219 8.06 6.21 -11.00
N GLY A 220 8.73 6.92 -10.08
CA GLY A 220 10.12 6.62 -9.73
C GLY A 220 10.31 5.21 -9.17
N LEU A 221 9.44 4.78 -8.22
CA LEU A 221 9.44 3.41 -7.69
C LEU A 221 9.20 2.37 -8.79
N LYS A 222 8.18 2.61 -9.66
CA LYS A 222 7.84 1.71 -10.76
C LYS A 222 9.00 1.52 -11.72
N ASP A 223 9.65 2.59 -12.14
CA ASP A 223 10.76 2.55 -13.07
C ASP A 223 12.00 1.82 -12.49
N ALA A 224 12.10 1.81 -11.16
CA ALA A 224 13.10 1.03 -10.42
C ALA A 224 12.68 -0.42 -10.13
N GLY A 225 11.47 -0.85 -10.53
CA GLY A 225 10.99 -2.22 -10.36
C GLY A 225 10.32 -2.53 -9.02
N VAL A 226 9.92 -1.51 -8.24
CA VAL A 226 9.23 -1.65 -6.95
C VAL A 226 7.79 -1.19 -7.07
N THR A 227 6.86 -1.94 -6.49
CA THR A 227 5.46 -1.52 -6.39
C THR A 227 5.28 -0.57 -5.22
N GLY A 228 4.82 0.65 -5.50
CA GLY A 228 4.45 1.62 -4.46
C GLY A 228 3.05 1.39 -3.89
N CYS A 229 2.83 1.88 -2.68
CA CYS A 229 1.56 1.82 -1.96
C CYS A 229 1.13 3.20 -1.46
N VAL A 230 0.04 3.74 -1.99
CA VAL A 230 -0.51 5.05 -1.59
C VAL A 230 -1.17 4.95 -0.22
N LYS A 231 -0.79 5.82 0.74
CA LYS A 231 -1.26 5.72 2.14
C LYS A 231 -1.45 7.09 2.81
N HIS A 232 -2.32 7.20 3.81
CA HIS A 232 -3.18 6.21 4.47
C HIS A 232 -4.65 6.59 4.22
N PHE A 233 -5.33 5.85 3.37
CA PHE A 233 -6.71 6.16 2.96
C PHE A 233 -7.70 6.02 4.15
N PRO A 234 -8.64 6.94 4.34
CA PRO A 234 -9.03 8.07 3.50
C PRO A 234 -8.36 9.41 3.84
N GLY A 235 -7.20 9.42 4.49
CA GLY A 235 -6.42 10.60 4.82
C GLY A 235 -6.23 10.79 6.32
N HIS A 236 -4.99 10.64 6.77
CA HIS A 236 -4.59 10.72 8.18
C HIS A 236 -4.08 12.12 8.57
N GLY A 237 -3.89 13.04 7.61
CA GLY A 237 -3.22 14.33 7.82
C GLY A 237 -4.00 15.35 8.65
N ASP A 238 -5.32 15.17 8.82
CA ASP A 238 -6.20 16.03 9.62
C ASP A 238 -6.31 15.60 11.09
N THR A 239 -5.90 14.36 11.42
CA THR A 239 -6.09 13.77 12.75
C THR A 239 -5.10 14.34 13.77
N LYS A 240 -5.43 14.23 15.07
CA LYS A 240 -4.56 14.67 16.19
C LYS A 240 -3.91 13.50 16.93
N THR A 241 -4.54 12.33 16.90
CA THR A 241 -4.15 11.17 17.72
C THR A 241 -3.33 10.20 16.89
N ASP A 242 -2.29 9.64 17.50
CA ASP A 242 -1.49 8.56 16.94
C ASP A 242 -2.23 7.23 17.03
N THR A 243 -2.52 6.64 15.88
CA THR A 243 -3.21 5.34 15.77
C THR A 243 -2.36 4.16 16.25
N HIS A 244 -1.05 4.34 16.46
CA HIS A 244 -0.22 3.33 17.13
C HIS A 244 -0.60 3.11 18.59
N PHE A 245 -1.15 4.14 19.25
CA PHE A 245 -1.47 4.10 20.68
C PHE A 245 -2.96 4.15 20.99
N GLY A 246 -3.80 4.58 20.05
CA GLY A 246 -5.22 4.73 20.29
C GLY A 246 -6.04 5.12 19.08
N TYR A 247 -7.32 5.38 19.33
CA TYR A 247 -8.28 5.75 18.31
C TYR A 247 -8.07 7.18 17.81
N ALA A 248 -8.08 7.36 16.49
CA ALA A 248 -8.05 8.65 15.82
C ALA A 248 -9.27 8.80 14.92
N SER A 249 -9.76 10.02 14.74
CA SER A 249 -10.87 10.31 13.82
C SER A 249 -10.72 11.69 13.18
N THR A 250 -11.32 11.86 12.00
CA THR A 250 -11.57 13.16 11.39
C THR A 250 -13.05 13.47 11.40
N GLN A 251 -13.38 14.74 11.62
CA GLN A 251 -14.78 15.23 11.60
C GLN A 251 -15.19 15.78 10.22
N LYS A 252 -14.33 15.65 9.22
CA LYS A 252 -14.65 16.06 7.85
C LYS A 252 -15.81 15.24 7.28
N THR A 253 -16.68 15.92 6.56
CA THR A 253 -17.67 15.30 5.68
C THR A 253 -16.98 14.75 4.42
N TRP A 254 -17.64 13.84 3.71
CA TRP A 254 -17.10 13.35 2.44
C TRP A 254 -16.91 14.46 1.41
N ALA A 255 -17.80 15.45 1.37
CA ALA A 255 -17.68 16.60 0.48
C ALA A 255 -16.42 17.44 0.76
N GLU A 256 -16.05 17.62 2.03
CA GLU A 256 -14.82 18.30 2.42
C GLU A 256 -13.59 17.44 2.08
N MET A 257 -13.64 16.13 2.29
CA MET A 257 -12.56 15.21 1.94
C MET A 257 -12.32 15.18 0.43
N LEU A 258 -13.36 15.27 -0.41
CA LEU A 258 -13.22 15.36 -1.87
C LEU A 258 -12.45 16.60 -2.33
N GLN A 259 -12.47 17.68 -1.56
CA GLN A 259 -11.76 18.93 -1.89
C GLN A 259 -10.30 18.92 -1.37
N CYS A 260 -9.91 17.96 -0.55
CA CYS A 260 -8.60 17.93 0.08
C CYS A 260 -7.95 16.53 -0.04
N GLU A 261 -8.24 15.61 0.88
CA GLU A 261 -7.58 14.31 0.96
C GLU A 261 -7.75 13.49 -0.33
N MET A 262 -8.94 13.51 -0.93
CA MET A 262 -9.20 12.71 -2.14
C MET A 262 -8.51 13.23 -3.38
N VAL A 263 -8.00 14.45 -3.39
CA VAL A 263 -7.23 14.98 -4.53
C VAL A 263 -5.95 14.18 -4.74
N THR A 264 -5.22 13.86 -3.67
CA THR A 264 -3.98 13.07 -3.73
C THR A 264 -4.25 11.60 -4.01
N PHE A 265 -5.25 11.00 -3.34
CA PHE A 265 -5.63 9.61 -3.60
C PHE A 265 -6.15 9.42 -5.02
N LYS A 266 -7.01 10.35 -5.51
CA LYS A 266 -7.53 10.29 -6.87
C LYS A 266 -6.41 10.39 -7.91
N ALA A 267 -5.40 11.24 -7.68
CA ALA A 267 -4.25 11.32 -8.56
C ALA A 267 -3.49 9.98 -8.64
N GLY A 268 -3.27 9.30 -7.50
CA GLY A 268 -2.68 7.97 -7.45
C GLY A 268 -3.55 6.91 -8.15
N ILE A 269 -4.88 6.96 -7.97
CA ILE A 269 -5.83 6.06 -8.63
C ILE A 269 -5.81 6.26 -10.14
N ASP A 270 -5.87 7.50 -10.61
CA ASP A 270 -5.86 7.83 -12.05
C ASP A 270 -4.54 7.48 -12.73
N TRP A 271 -3.44 7.55 -12.00
CA TRP A 271 -2.13 7.05 -12.47
C TRP A 271 -2.09 5.51 -12.56
N GLY A 272 -2.96 4.81 -11.81
CA GLY A 272 -3.05 3.35 -11.81
C GLY A 272 -2.27 2.66 -10.70
N CYS A 273 -2.17 3.28 -9.50
CA CYS A 273 -1.51 2.68 -8.35
C CYS A 273 -2.07 1.29 -8.03
N GLN A 274 -1.18 0.35 -7.71
CA GLN A 274 -1.57 -1.05 -7.49
C GLN A 274 -2.03 -1.33 -6.07
N LEU A 275 -1.51 -0.59 -5.08
CA LEU A 275 -1.91 -0.71 -3.68
C LEU A 275 -2.36 0.63 -3.11
N ILE A 276 -3.44 0.57 -2.33
CA ILE A 276 -3.86 1.62 -1.42
C ILE A 276 -3.94 1.01 -0.01
N MET A 277 -3.23 1.63 0.94
CA MET A 277 -3.27 1.26 2.35
C MET A 277 -4.32 2.07 3.08
N THR A 278 -5.17 1.37 3.86
CA THR A 278 -6.21 2.01 4.67
C THR A 278 -5.70 2.43 6.03
N ALA A 279 -6.18 3.57 6.54
CA ALA A 279 -5.90 4.04 7.89
C ALA A 279 -6.87 3.44 8.92
N HIS A 280 -6.40 3.31 10.18
CA HIS A 280 -7.25 2.93 11.32
C HIS A 280 -7.91 4.16 11.96
N ILE A 281 -8.52 5.01 11.15
CA ILE A 281 -9.21 6.23 11.61
C ILE A 281 -10.71 6.13 11.45
N GLY A 282 -11.44 6.75 12.36
CA GLY A 282 -12.89 6.94 12.23
C GLY A 282 -13.26 8.11 11.36
N THR A 283 -14.37 7.99 10.65
CA THR A 283 -14.94 9.04 9.81
C THR A 283 -16.44 9.17 10.08
N PRO A 284 -16.85 9.54 11.31
CA PRO A 284 -18.25 9.44 11.75
C PRO A 284 -19.21 10.27 10.89
N ASN A 285 -18.78 11.43 10.36
CA ASN A 285 -19.61 12.26 9.49
C ASN A 285 -19.75 11.71 8.05
N VAL A 286 -19.02 10.64 7.72
CA VAL A 286 -19.16 9.91 6.44
C VAL A 286 -19.92 8.59 6.63
N THR A 287 -19.59 7.87 7.69
CA THR A 287 -20.08 6.48 7.92
C THR A 287 -21.25 6.39 8.89
N GLY A 288 -21.52 7.46 9.66
CA GLY A 288 -22.49 7.45 10.75
C GLY A 288 -22.05 6.65 11.98
N SER A 289 -20.79 6.21 12.03
CA SER A 289 -20.23 5.42 13.13
C SER A 289 -18.73 5.64 13.31
N ASP A 290 -18.20 5.24 14.47
CA ASP A 290 -16.77 5.33 14.79
C ASP A 290 -15.97 4.09 14.37
N VAL A 291 -16.52 3.21 13.52
CA VAL A 291 -15.78 2.06 12.98
C VAL A 291 -14.57 2.56 12.18
N PRO A 292 -13.36 2.01 12.38
CA PRO A 292 -12.20 2.37 11.60
C PRO A 292 -12.43 2.20 10.08
N ALA A 293 -11.91 3.11 9.27
CA ALA A 293 -12.03 3.06 7.81
C ALA A 293 -11.62 1.70 7.24
N THR A 294 -10.60 1.06 7.81
CA THR A 294 -10.17 -0.31 7.50
C THR A 294 -11.28 -1.37 7.60
N MET A 295 -12.29 -1.15 8.44
CA MET A 295 -13.42 -2.10 8.64
C MET A 295 -14.76 -1.52 8.18
N SER A 296 -14.76 -0.41 7.44
CA SER A 296 -15.97 0.26 6.96
C SER A 296 -16.25 -0.07 5.50
N SER A 297 -17.31 -0.81 5.22
CA SER A 297 -17.77 -1.04 3.84
C SER A 297 -18.18 0.24 3.14
N VAL A 298 -18.72 1.23 3.86
CA VAL A 298 -19.01 2.56 3.29
C VAL A 298 -17.75 3.19 2.74
N ILE A 299 -16.64 3.18 3.50
CA ILE A 299 -15.37 3.77 3.06
C ILE A 299 -14.75 2.95 1.92
N LEU A 300 -14.71 1.63 2.03
CA LEU A 300 -13.96 0.79 1.11
C LEU A 300 -14.76 0.41 -0.14
N GLN A 301 -16.06 0.08 -0.01
CA GLN A 301 -16.87 -0.33 -1.15
C GLN A 301 -17.58 0.86 -1.81
N ASP A 302 -18.28 1.69 -1.03
CA ASP A 302 -19.08 2.76 -1.62
C ASP A 302 -18.18 3.92 -2.08
N LYS A 303 -17.22 4.34 -1.25
CA LYS A 303 -16.35 5.49 -1.54
C LYS A 303 -15.15 5.12 -2.40
N LEU A 304 -14.29 4.20 -1.95
CA LEU A 304 -13.04 3.90 -2.66
C LEU A 304 -13.30 3.13 -3.97
N ARG A 305 -14.07 2.05 -3.91
CA ARG A 305 -14.34 1.24 -5.12
C ARG A 305 -15.42 1.86 -6.01
N GLY A 306 -16.53 2.31 -5.41
CA GLY A 306 -17.69 2.82 -6.16
C GLY A 306 -17.47 4.22 -6.69
N GLU A 307 -17.25 5.21 -5.80
CA GLU A 307 -17.20 6.63 -6.19
C GLU A 307 -15.86 7.03 -6.81
N LEU A 308 -14.72 6.58 -6.22
CA LEU A 308 -13.39 6.87 -6.75
C LEU A 308 -12.94 5.90 -7.84
N GLY A 309 -13.64 4.77 -8.04
CA GLY A 309 -13.41 3.82 -9.14
C GLY A 309 -12.20 2.90 -8.95
N TYR A 310 -11.64 2.78 -7.74
CA TYR A 310 -10.44 1.98 -7.49
C TYR A 310 -10.70 0.48 -7.59
N GLN A 311 -10.00 -0.22 -8.48
CA GLN A 311 -10.20 -1.65 -8.73
C GLN A 311 -9.03 -2.55 -8.30
N ASN A 312 -7.89 -1.97 -7.91
CA ASN A 312 -6.71 -2.72 -7.51
C ASN A 312 -6.75 -3.10 -6.00
N ILE A 313 -5.62 -3.39 -5.41
CA ILE A 313 -5.50 -4.01 -4.09
C ILE A 313 -5.71 -2.98 -2.97
N ILE A 314 -6.60 -3.29 -2.04
CA ILE A 314 -6.76 -2.60 -0.77
C ILE A 314 -6.03 -3.41 0.31
N ILE A 315 -5.00 -2.82 0.94
CA ILE A 315 -4.27 -3.40 2.07
C ILE A 315 -4.57 -2.62 3.35
N THR A 316 -4.64 -3.29 4.49
CA THR A 316 -4.75 -2.58 5.78
C THR A 316 -3.42 -1.92 6.15
N ASP A 317 -3.44 -0.90 7.01
CA ASP A 317 -2.30 -0.60 7.86
C ASP A 317 -2.07 -1.74 8.86
N GLY A 318 -1.01 -1.68 9.67
CA GLY A 318 -0.65 -2.72 10.62
C GLY A 318 -1.77 -3.04 11.62
N MET A 319 -2.34 -4.24 11.55
CA MET A 319 -3.46 -4.65 12.39
C MET A 319 -3.06 -4.92 13.85
N GLU A 320 -1.77 -4.87 14.17
CA GLU A 320 -1.24 -4.89 15.52
C GLU A 320 -1.25 -3.52 16.22
N MET A 321 -1.57 -2.44 15.50
CA MET A 321 -1.61 -1.07 16.04
C MET A 321 -2.68 -0.92 17.13
N GLY A 322 -2.42 -0.03 18.09
CA GLY A 322 -3.29 0.19 19.25
C GLY A 322 -4.72 0.57 18.88
N ALA A 323 -4.92 1.32 17.80
CA ALA A 323 -6.26 1.65 17.30
C ALA A 323 -7.15 0.42 17.03
N ILE A 324 -6.54 -0.71 16.72
CA ILE A 324 -7.22 -1.99 16.46
C ILE A 324 -7.19 -2.86 17.73
N THR A 325 -6.02 -3.14 18.27
CA THR A 325 -5.83 -4.16 19.31
C THR A 325 -6.44 -3.82 20.66
N THR A 326 -6.80 -2.55 20.90
CA THR A 326 -7.53 -2.12 22.09
C THR A 326 -9.05 -2.42 22.01
N GLN A 327 -9.57 -2.65 20.81
CA GLN A 327 -11.01 -2.81 20.58
C GLN A 327 -11.40 -4.16 19.97
N TYR A 328 -10.48 -4.79 19.22
CA TYR A 328 -10.73 -6.01 18.46
C TYR A 328 -9.65 -7.05 18.73
N THR A 329 -10.04 -8.31 18.74
CA THR A 329 -9.12 -9.44 18.62
C THR A 329 -8.56 -9.51 17.21
N SER A 330 -7.45 -10.24 16.99
CA SER A 330 -6.89 -10.42 15.64
C SER A 330 -7.87 -11.16 14.71
N GLU A 331 -8.68 -12.05 15.26
CA GLU A 331 -9.73 -12.81 14.59
C GLU A 331 -10.84 -11.88 14.07
N GLU A 332 -11.40 -11.06 14.96
CA GLU A 332 -12.44 -10.09 14.61
C GLU A 332 -11.95 -9.07 13.60
N ALA A 333 -10.75 -8.55 13.82
CA ALA A 333 -10.14 -7.54 12.97
C ALA A 333 -9.93 -8.07 11.53
N ALA A 334 -9.40 -9.29 11.37
CA ALA A 334 -9.19 -9.89 10.06
C ALA A 334 -10.51 -10.17 9.34
N VAL A 335 -11.48 -10.78 10.02
CA VAL A 335 -12.79 -11.11 9.43
C VAL A 335 -13.55 -9.84 9.04
N ASN A 336 -13.59 -8.82 9.92
CA ASN A 336 -14.32 -7.58 9.66
C ASN A 336 -13.71 -6.76 8.51
N SER A 337 -12.37 -6.67 8.43
CA SER A 337 -11.71 -5.95 7.33
C SER A 337 -11.94 -6.63 5.98
N ILE A 338 -11.87 -7.97 5.90
CA ILE A 338 -12.17 -8.71 4.68
C ILE A 338 -13.64 -8.54 4.26
N LYS A 339 -14.58 -8.59 5.21
CA LYS A 339 -15.99 -8.30 4.94
C LYS A 339 -16.22 -6.88 4.45
N ALA A 340 -15.47 -5.91 4.97
CA ALA A 340 -15.54 -4.52 4.54
C ALA A 340 -14.96 -4.28 3.13
N GLY A 341 -14.11 -5.18 2.62
CA GLY A 341 -13.59 -5.07 1.26
C GLY A 341 -12.08 -5.07 1.11
N VAL A 342 -11.34 -5.27 2.20
CA VAL A 342 -9.87 -5.38 2.19
C VAL A 342 -9.44 -6.64 1.44
N ASP A 343 -8.38 -6.53 0.64
CA ASP A 343 -7.77 -7.65 -0.09
C ASP A 343 -6.60 -8.26 0.68
N ILE A 344 -5.82 -7.44 1.41
CA ILE A 344 -4.65 -7.89 2.18
C ILE A 344 -4.75 -7.37 3.61
N VAL A 345 -4.64 -8.29 4.57
CA VAL A 345 -4.54 -8.03 6.01
C VAL A 345 -3.05 -7.96 6.37
N LEU A 346 -2.56 -6.76 6.73
CA LEU A 346 -1.17 -6.53 7.10
C LEU A 346 -0.98 -6.67 8.61
N GLY A 347 0.01 -7.44 9.03
CA GLY A 347 0.53 -7.48 10.38
C GLY A 347 -0.51 -7.80 11.47
N PRO A 348 -1.36 -8.84 11.35
CA PRO A 348 -2.20 -9.21 12.48
C PRO A 348 -1.33 -9.60 13.67
N LYS A 349 -1.66 -9.10 14.87
CA LYS A 349 -0.88 -9.36 16.07
C LYS A 349 -0.71 -10.85 16.35
N ASN A 350 -1.79 -11.62 16.16
CA ASN A 350 -1.82 -13.08 16.28
C ASN A 350 -2.23 -13.68 14.92
N PHE A 351 -1.24 -14.04 14.10
CA PHE A 351 -1.47 -14.49 12.73
C PHE A 351 -2.32 -15.76 12.64
N VAL A 352 -1.93 -16.82 13.38
CA VAL A 352 -2.60 -18.13 13.27
C VAL A 352 -4.08 -18.03 13.67
N PRO A 353 -4.47 -17.43 14.82
CA PRO A 353 -5.88 -17.19 15.15
C PRO A 353 -6.63 -16.38 14.09
N ALA A 354 -6.03 -15.32 13.55
CA ALA A 354 -6.64 -14.50 12.50
C ALA A 354 -6.90 -15.33 11.22
N PHE A 355 -5.92 -16.15 10.79
CA PHE A 355 -6.07 -17.03 9.64
C PHE A 355 -7.19 -18.05 9.82
N GLU A 356 -7.20 -18.76 10.96
CA GLU A 356 -8.22 -19.78 11.26
C GLU A 356 -9.62 -19.15 11.36
N ALA A 357 -9.75 -17.93 11.88
CA ALA A 357 -11.02 -17.21 11.92
C ALA A 357 -11.55 -16.89 10.52
N VAL A 358 -10.68 -16.46 9.59
CA VAL A 358 -11.07 -16.22 8.20
C VAL A 358 -11.46 -17.54 7.52
N LEU A 359 -10.69 -18.61 7.72
CA LEU A 359 -11.01 -19.94 7.18
C LEU A 359 -12.39 -20.40 7.65
N LYS A 360 -12.64 -20.33 8.95
CA LYS A 360 -13.94 -20.66 9.56
C LYS A 360 -15.07 -19.79 9.01
N ALA A 361 -14.84 -18.48 8.84
CA ALA A 361 -15.84 -17.58 8.28
C ALA A 361 -16.23 -17.93 6.83
N VAL A 362 -15.31 -18.48 6.06
CA VAL A 362 -15.61 -18.99 4.70
C VAL A 362 -16.36 -20.33 4.78
N GLU A 363 -15.93 -21.25 5.62
CA GLU A 363 -16.59 -22.55 5.81
C GLU A 363 -18.03 -22.40 6.31
N GLU A 364 -18.30 -21.41 7.15
CA GLU A 364 -19.65 -21.06 7.65
C GLU A 364 -20.46 -20.19 6.67
N GLY A 365 -19.87 -19.76 5.55
CA GLY A 365 -20.53 -18.94 4.53
C GLY A 365 -20.73 -17.47 4.91
N THR A 366 -20.12 -16.98 6.00
CA THR A 366 -20.19 -15.55 6.40
C THR A 366 -19.27 -14.66 5.56
N ILE A 367 -18.25 -15.26 4.94
CA ILE A 367 -17.46 -14.72 3.82
C ILE A 367 -17.63 -15.73 2.68
N THR A 368 -17.99 -15.27 1.49
CA THR A 368 -18.11 -16.17 0.34
C THR A 368 -16.72 -16.51 -0.22
N GLU A 369 -16.55 -17.73 -0.76
CA GLU A 369 -15.29 -18.08 -1.43
C GLU A 369 -15.03 -17.14 -2.63
N GLU A 370 -16.08 -16.66 -3.32
CA GLU A 370 -15.92 -15.70 -4.41
C GLU A 370 -15.34 -14.37 -3.92
N ARG A 371 -15.69 -13.92 -2.69
CA ARG A 371 -15.06 -12.74 -2.09
C ARG A 371 -13.54 -12.95 -1.90
N ILE A 372 -13.13 -14.14 -1.48
CA ILE A 372 -11.72 -14.52 -1.36
C ILE A 372 -11.09 -14.54 -2.76
N ASN A 373 -11.73 -15.19 -3.74
CA ASN A 373 -11.25 -15.28 -5.11
C ASN A 373 -11.01 -13.91 -5.75
N GLN A 374 -11.89 -12.93 -5.52
CA GLN A 374 -11.73 -11.56 -6.01
C GLN A 374 -10.44 -10.90 -5.50
N SER A 375 -10.12 -11.07 -4.22
CA SER A 375 -8.87 -10.57 -3.63
C SER A 375 -7.66 -11.28 -4.21
N VAL A 376 -7.72 -12.61 -4.27
CA VAL A 376 -6.59 -13.43 -4.74
C VAL A 376 -6.28 -13.14 -6.22
N ARG A 377 -7.28 -12.91 -7.07
CA ARG A 377 -7.06 -12.47 -8.48
C ARG A 377 -6.19 -11.22 -8.55
N ARG A 378 -6.52 -10.19 -7.74
CA ARG A 378 -5.75 -8.94 -7.70
C ARG A 378 -4.32 -9.19 -7.23
N ILE A 379 -4.17 -9.98 -6.16
CA ILE A 379 -2.87 -10.32 -5.58
C ILE A 379 -2.00 -11.12 -6.55
N LEU A 380 -2.56 -12.11 -7.23
CA LEU A 380 -1.83 -12.92 -8.21
C LEU A 380 -1.39 -12.09 -9.42
N LYS A 381 -2.23 -11.16 -9.88
CA LYS A 381 -1.85 -10.21 -10.96
C LYS A 381 -0.63 -9.38 -10.56
N MET A 382 -0.60 -8.85 -9.34
CA MET A 382 0.56 -8.09 -8.83
C MET A 382 1.79 -9.00 -8.69
N LYS A 383 1.63 -10.20 -8.12
CA LYS A 383 2.75 -11.14 -7.92
C LYS A 383 3.48 -11.50 -9.21
N LYS A 384 2.74 -11.66 -10.30
CA LYS A 384 3.33 -12.00 -11.60
C LYS A 384 4.25 -10.91 -12.16
N GLN A 385 4.07 -9.65 -11.76
CA GLN A 385 4.96 -8.56 -12.17
C GLN A 385 6.33 -8.65 -11.50
N HIS A 386 6.42 -9.33 -10.36
CA HIS A 386 7.66 -9.52 -9.59
C HIS A 386 8.29 -10.92 -9.76
N GLN A 387 7.66 -11.81 -10.54
CA GLN A 387 8.10 -13.19 -10.74
C GLN A 387 8.61 -13.46 -12.18
N GLY A 388 8.66 -12.39 -13.02
CA GLY A 388 9.15 -12.44 -14.40
C GLY A 388 10.67 -12.50 -14.53
#